data_f91e3d8d7c6bd51dcb59f57ce9b9da14
#
_entry.id   f91e3d8d7c6bd51dcb59f57ce9b9da14
#
_cell.length_a   1.000
_cell.length_b   1.000
_cell.length_c   1.000
_cell.angle_alpha   90.00
_cell.angle_beta   90.00
_cell.angle_gamma   90.00
#
_symmetry.space_group_name_H-M   'P 1'
#
loop_
_entity.id
_entity.type
_entity.pdbx_description
1 polymer ?
#
loop_
_entity_poly.entity_id
_entity_poly.type
_entity_poly.pdbx_seq_one_letter_code
_entity_poly.pdbx_strand_id
1 'polypeptide(L)'
;MRHLIAAFLVAPLALAGAALAADGEYTLVIKDHKFHPATIEVPAGQKLVLIVDNQDPTAEEFESRDFKAEKIIGGGRSARVNVAPLKPGEYKFFGEFHMETAQGTLVAK
;
A
#
# COMPACT_ATOMS: atom_id res chain seq x y z
N MET A 1 -30.26 -32.60 9.46
CA MET A 1 -29.98 -32.13 9.37
C MET A 1 -29.53 -31.30 9.35
N ARG A 2 -29.35 -30.92 9.23
CA ARG A 2 -28.93 -30.15 9.18
C ARG A 2 -28.33 -29.33 9.05
N HIS A 3 -28.09 -28.57 8.92
CA HIS A 3 -27.53 -27.80 8.72
C HIS A 3 -26.96 -26.87 8.72
N LEU A 4 -26.60 -26.23 8.63
CA LEU A 4 -26.09 -25.48 8.58
C LEU A 4 -25.57 -24.60 8.43
N ILE A 5 -25.37 -23.94 8.40
CA ILE A 5 -24.98 -23.21 8.24
C ILE A 5 -24.36 -22.32 8.14
N ALA A 6 -24.06 -21.82 8.07
CA ALA A 6 -23.48 -21.12 7.99
C ALA A 6 -23.08 -20.08 7.90
N ALA A 7 -22.94 -19.46 7.93
CA ALA A 7 -22.56 -18.54 7.90
C ALA A 7 -21.89 -17.64 7.74
N PHE A 8 -21.79 -17.05 7.61
CA PHE A 8 -21.26 -16.22 7.43
C PHE A 8 -20.79 -15.17 7.37
N LEU A 9 -20.50 -14.61 7.35
CA LEU A 9 -20.10 -13.76 7.30
C LEU A 9 -19.51 -12.94 7.11
N VAL A 10 -19.30 -12.20 6.96
CA VAL A 10 -18.83 -11.54 6.77
C VAL A 10 -18.34 -10.52 6.83
N ALA A 11 -17.92 -9.86 6.77
CA ALA A 11 -17.45 -9.05 6.93
C ALA A 11 -17.00 -8.11 6.63
N PRO A 12 -16.81 -7.28 6.54
CA PRO A 12 -16.40 -6.36 6.28
C PRO A 12 -15.72 -5.61 6.20
N LEU A 13 -15.32 -5.04 6.07
CA LEU A 13 -14.76 -4.45 5.98
C LEU A 13 -14.22 -3.52 5.81
N ALA A 14 -13.97 -3.02 5.52
CA ALA A 14 -13.62 -2.15 5.24
C ALA A 14 -12.69 -1.40 5.57
N LEU A 15 -12.09 -1.25 5.67
CA LEU A 15 -11.30 -0.74 6.07
C LEU A 15 -10.52 -0.06 5.52
N ALA A 16 -10.60 0.64 5.41
CA ALA A 16 -9.87 1.47 4.94
C ALA A 16 -8.55 1.40 5.28
N GLY A 17 -7.76 1.59 5.22
CA GLY A 17 -6.51 1.80 5.55
C GLY A 17 -5.59 0.71 5.47
N ALA A 18 -6.00 -0.45 5.61
CA ALA A 18 -4.99 -1.41 5.71
C ALA A 18 -5.22 -2.47 4.77
N ALA A 19 -4.49 -2.57 3.83
CA ALA A 19 -4.58 -3.63 2.91
C ALA A 19 -3.49 -4.59 3.24
N LEU A 20 -3.80 -5.60 3.96
CA LEU A 20 -2.86 -6.52 4.46
C LEU A 20 -2.87 -7.75 3.62
N ALA A 21 -1.79 -8.08 2.98
CA ALA A 21 -1.72 -9.27 2.16
C ALA A 21 -1.18 -10.44 2.94
N ALA A 22 -0.01 -10.32 3.51
CA ALA A 22 0.63 -11.34 4.32
C ALA A 22 1.41 -10.61 5.40
N ASP A 23 1.95 -11.34 6.34
CA ASP A 23 2.73 -10.72 7.40
C ASP A 23 3.81 -9.83 6.79
N GLY A 24 3.79 -8.59 7.19
CA GLY A 24 4.77 -7.64 6.72
C GLY A 24 4.56 -7.15 5.31
N GLU A 25 3.48 -7.53 4.65
CA GLU A 25 3.17 -7.07 3.30
C GLU A 25 1.92 -6.21 3.32
N TYR A 26 1.99 -5.09 2.62
CA TYR A 26 0.91 -4.11 2.58
C TYR A 26 0.73 -3.66 1.15
N THR A 27 -0.49 -3.67 0.65
CA THR A 27 -0.77 -3.36 -0.74
C THR A 27 -1.25 -1.93 -0.90
N LEU A 28 -0.64 -1.24 -1.84
CA LEU A 28 -1.07 0.07 -2.30
C LEU A 28 -1.48 -0.07 -3.75
N VAL A 29 -2.68 0.39 -4.08
CA VAL A 29 -3.13 0.39 -5.46
C VAL A 29 -2.94 1.79 -6.04
N ILE A 30 -2.40 1.87 -7.26
CA ILE A 30 -2.39 3.10 -8.02
C ILE A 30 -3.53 3.02 -9.01
N LYS A 31 -4.45 3.97 -8.91
CA LYS A 31 -5.59 4.05 -9.79
C LYS A 31 -5.98 5.50 -9.96
N ASP A 32 -6.17 5.92 -11.19
CA ASP A 32 -6.48 7.31 -11.52
C ASP A 32 -5.41 8.25 -10.97
N HIS A 33 -4.16 7.82 -11.03
CA HIS A 33 -2.98 8.57 -10.59
C HIS A 33 -3.06 8.95 -9.11
N LYS A 34 -3.63 8.07 -8.31
CA LYS A 34 -3.74 8.25 -6.86
C LYS A 34 -3.43 6.92 -6.18
N PHE A 35 -2.98 7.03 -4.92
CA PHE A 35 -2.76 5.84 -4.11
C PHE A 35 -4.02 5.48 -3.32
N HIS A 36 -4.35 4.20 -3.29
CA HIS A 36 -5.47 3.67 -2.55
C HIS A 36 -4.97 2.49 -1.70
N PRO A 37 -4.93 2.62 -0.39
CA PRO A 37 -5.28 3.79 0.41
C PRO A 37 -4.18 4.84 0.31
N ALA A 38 -4.53 6.09 0.60
CA ALA A 38 -3.54 7.17 0.61
C ALA A 38 -2.74 7.18 1.91
N THR A 39 -3.28 6.62 2.97
CA THR A 39 -2.58 6.49 4.25
C THR A 39 -2.59 5.04 4.66
N ILE A 40 -1.45 4.52 5.04
CA ILE A 40 -1.33 3.12 5.44
C ILE A 40 -0.57 3.05 6.76
N GLU A 41 -1.10 2.27 7.70
CA GLU A 41 -0.48 2.10 9.02
C GLU A 41 0.28 0.79 9.05
N VAL A 42 1.48 0.84 9.57
CA VAL A 42 2.36 -0.33 9.64
C VAL A 42 3.01 -0.38 11.02
N PRO A 43 3.46 -1.55 11.46
CA PRO A 43 4.19 -1.63 12.73
C PRO A 43 5.57 -1.02 12.59
N ALA A 44 5.96 -0.23 13.58
CA ALA A 44 7.30 0.33 13.65
C ALA A 44 8.31 -0.75 14.01
N GLY A 45 9.54 -0.57 13.59
CA GLY A 45 10.64 -1.44 14.02
C GLY A 45 10.71 -2.77 13.31
N GLN A 46 9.96 -2.98 12.25
CA GLN A 46 9.95 -4.26 11.53
C GLN A 46 10.17 -4.00 10.06
N LYS A 47 10.88 -4.91 9.41
CA LYS A 47 10.98 -4.89 7.95
C LYS A 47 9.61 -5.11 7.37
N LEU A 48 9.31 -4.42 6.29
CA LEU A 48 8.04 -4.62 5.60
C LEU A 48 8.22 -4.48 4.11
N VAL A 49 7.20 -4.90 3.39
CA VAL A 49 7.17 -4.82 1.93
C VAL A 49 5.89 -4.12 1.54
N LEU A 50 6.02 -3.11 0.70
CA LEU A 50 4.86 -2.51 0.06
C LEU A 50 4.70 -3.18 -1.29
N ILE A 51 3.52 -3.70 -1.55
CA ILE A 51 3.19 -4.22 -2.87
C ILE A 51 2.43 -3.12 -3.56
N VAL A 52 3.06 -2.52 -4.57
CA VAL A 52 2.46 -1.40 -5.28
C VAL A 52 1.87 -1.94 -6.57
N ASP A 53 0.56 -1.91 -6.65
CA ASP A 53 -0.20 -2.49 -7.76
C ASP A 53 -0.70 -1.35 -8.64
N ASN A 54 -0.05 -1.16 -9.76
CA ASN A 54 -0.39 -0.07 -10.68
C ASN A 54 -1.49 -0.54 -11.62
N GLN A 55 -2.71 -0.11 -11.35
CA GLN A 55 -3.86 -0.48 -12.16
C GLN A 55 -4.17 0.53 -13.25
N ASP A 56 -3.33 1.54 -13.38
CA ASP A 56 -3.45 2.48 -14.50
C ASP A 56 -2.78 1.92 -15.74
N PRO A 57 -3.14 2.39 -16.92
CA PRO A 57 -2.49 1.92 -18.15
C PRO A 57 -1.10 2.50 -18.36
N THR A 58 -0.72 3.55 -17.63
CA THR A 58 0.57 4.18 -17.78
C THR A 58 1.46 3.88 -16.59
N ALA A 59 2.77 3.99 -16.79
CA ALA A 59 3.73 3.73 -15.73
C ALA A 59 3.67 4.80 -14.65
N GLU A 60 4.09 4.43 -13.45
CA GLU A 60 4.26 5.35 -12.36
C GLU A 60 5.58 5.06 -11.67
N GLU A 61 6.21 6.09 -11.15
CA GLU A 61 7.40 5.89 -10.34
C GLU A 61 7.03 6.14 -8.86
N PHE A 62 7.03 5.05 -8.09
CA PHE A 62 6.83 5.13 -6.64
C PHE A 62 8.13 5.64 -6.02
N GLU A 63 8.02 6.66 -5.19
CA GLU A 63 9.21 7.22 -4.58
C GLU A 63 8.92 7.68 -3.15
N SER A 64 9.91 7.47 -2.27
CA SER A 64 9.89 8.07 -0.94
C SER A 64 11.28 8.55 -0.61
N ARG A 65 11.40 9.82 -0.32
CA ARG A 65 12.65 10.37 0.20
C ARG A 65 12.81 10.05 1.68
N ASP A 66 11.68 9.89 2.36
CA ASP A 66 11.70 9.65 3.81
C ASP A 66 12.20 8.26 4.15
N PHE A 67 11.81 7.24 3.40
CA PHE A 67 12.33 5.89 3.65
C PHE A 67 13.14 5.34 2.47
N LYS A 68 13.55 6.23 1.56
CA LYS A 68 14.56 5.95 0.55
C LYS A 68 14.19 4.80 -0.36
N ALA A 69 13.04 4.93 -0.99
CA ALA A 69 12.58 3.94 -1.95
C ALA A 69 12.34 4.61 -3.29
N GLU A 70 12.57 3.85 -4.36
CA GLU A 70 12.35 4.34 -5.70
C GLU A 70 12.12 3.14 -6.61
N LYS A 71 10.99 3.14 -7.33
CA LYS A 71 10.65 1.99 -8.17
C LYS A 71 9.72 2.44 -9.29
N ILE A 72 10.07 2.13 -10.53
CA ILE A 72 9.19 2.37 -11.67
C ILE A 72 8.33 1.13 -11.87
N ILE A 73 7.02 1.32 -11.97
CA ILE A 73 6.07 0.23 -12.09
C ILE A 73 5.26 0.48 -13.36
N GLY A 74 5.41 -0.42 -14.32
CA GLY A 74 4.68 -0.30 -15.57
C GLY A 74 3.19 -0.36 -15.38
N GLY A 75 2.45 0.17 -16.35
CA GLY A 75 1.00 0.12 -16.31
C GLY A 75 0.51 -1.31 -16.26
N GLY A 76 -0.45 -1.57 -15.38
CA GLY A 76 -1.02 -2.90 -15.21
C GLY A 76 -0.10 -3.88 -14.49
N ARG A 77 0.96 -3.41 -13.86
CA ARG A 77 1.92 -4.27 -13.20
C ARG A 77 2.02 -3.97 -11.72
N SER A 78 2.58 -4.92 -10.98
CA SER A 78 2.83 -4.77 -9.56
C SER A 78 4.33 -4.87 -9.29
N ALA A 79 4.76 -4.25 -8.21
CA ALA A 79 6.15 -4.32 -7.79
C ALA A 79 6.23 -4.39 -6.27
N ARG A 80 7.29 -4.99 -5.79
CA ARG A 80 7.56 -5.09 -4.35
C ARG A 80 8.57 -4.02 -3.98
N VAL A 81 8.26 -3.25 -2.95
CA VAL A 81 9.14 -2.21 -2.45
C VAL A 81 9.51 -2.57 -1.02
N ASN A 82 10.78 -2.85 -0.79
CA ASN A 82 11.27 -3.21 0.54
C ASN A 82 11.45 -1.95 1.36
N VAL A 83 11.02 -2.00 2.62
CA VAL A 83 11.17 -0.88 3.54
C VAL A 83 11.85 -1.39 4.79
N ALA A 84 13.00 -0.80 5.12
CA ALA A 84 13.73 -1.15 6.33
C ALA A 84 12.93 -0.72 7.55
N PRO A 85 13.23 -1.31 8.72
CA PRO A 85 12.49 -0.94 9.94
C PRO A 85 12.47 0.57 10.16
N LEU A 86 11.30 1.09 10.49
CA LEU A 86 11.09 2.52 10.68
C LEU A 86 10.81 2.82 12.15
N LYS A 87 11.29 3.96 12.61
CA LYS A 87 10.91 4.48 13.90
C LYS A 87 9.45 4.94 13.81
N PRO A 88 8.75 5.01 14.95
CA PRO A 88 7.39 5.57 14.91
C PRO A 88 7.38 6.96 14.30
N GLY A 89 6.42 7.21 13.42
CA GLY A 89 6.32 8.49 12.76
C GLY A 89 5.58 8.40 11.43
N GLU A 90 5.57 9.51 10.74
CA GLU A 90 4.92 9.63 9.43
C GLU A 90 5.96 9.79 8.35
N TYR A 91 5.77 9.07 7.26
CA TYR A 91 6.72 9.02 6.17
C TYR A 91 5.96 9.21 4.87
N LYS A 92 6.41 10.14 4.05
CA LYS A 92 5.71 10.47 2.81
C LYS A 92 6.21 9.64 1.66
N PHE A 93 5.30 9.34 0.74
CA PHE A 93 5.66 8.75 -0.55
C PHE A 93 4.80 9.41 -1.63
N PHE A 94 5.22 9.26 -2.87
CA PHE A 94 4.51 9.91 -3.95
C PHE A 94 4.79 9.18 -5.26
N GLY A 95 4.00 9.52 -6.28
CA GLY A 95 4.23 9.07 -7.64
C GLY A 95 4.88 10.18 -8.42
N GLU A 96 6.12 9.96 -8.83
CA GLU A 96 6.92 11.00 -9.47
C GLU A 96 6.29 11.47 -10.78
N PHE A 97 5.63 10.57 -11.49
CA PHE A 97 5.07 10.92 -12.79
C PHE A 97 3.74 11.67 -12.68
N HIS A 98 3.13 11.70 -11.50
CA HIS A 98 1.83 12.36 -11.28
C HIS A 98 1.80 12.97 -9.88
N MET A 99 2.73 13.86 -9.61
CA MET A 99 2.93 14.36 -8.25
C MET A 99 1.75 15.16 -7.71
N GLU A 100 0.93 15.72 -8.58
CA GLU A 100 -0.19 16.54 -8.13
C GLU A 100 -1.29 15.69 -7.48
N THR A 101 -1.37 14.43 -7.83
CA THR A 101 -2.44 13.57 -7.33
C THR A 101 -1.91 12.37 -6.56
N ALA A 102 -0.76 11.84 -6.97
CA ALA A 102 -0.22 10.62 -6.39
C ALA A 102 0.62 10.95 -5.16
N GLN A 103 -0.05 11.07 -4.02
CA GLN A 103 0.57 11.40 -2.74
C GLN A 103 0.06 10.46 -1.67
N GLY A 104 0.93 10.03 -0.77
CA GLY A 104 0.53 9.16 0.31
C GLY A 104 1.39 9.29 1.54
N THR A 105 0.94 8.65 2.61
CA THR A 105 1.62 8.68 3.89
C THR A 105 1.63 7.29 4.48
N LEU A 106 2.80 6.90 4.96
CA LEU A 106 2.97 5.67 5.72
C LEU A 106 3.14 6.08 7.18
N VAL A 107 2.32 5.51 8.05
CA VAL A 107 2.36 5.81 9.48
C VAL A 107 2.87 4.58 10.19
N ALA A 108 4.04 4.69 10.81
CA ALA A 108 4.65 3.61 11.60
C ALA A 108 4.34 3.86 13.07
N LYS A 109 3.77 2.85 13.72
CA LYS A 109 3.47 2.99 15.14
C LYS A 109 3.47 1.68 15.90
#